data_45a7de57b9839321ca495ff6ce9f94c6
#
_entry.id   45a7de57b9839321ca495ff6ce9f94c6
#
_cell.length_a   1.000
_cell.length_b   1.000
_cell.length_c   1.000
_cell.angle_alpha   90.00
_cell.angle_beta   90.00
_cell.angle_gamma   90.00
#
_symmetry.space_group_name_H-M   'P 1'
#
loop_
_entity.id
_entity.type
_entity.pdbx_description
1 polymer ?
#
loop_
_entity_poly.entity_id
_entity_poly.type
_entity_poly.pdbx_seq_one_letter_code
_entity_poly.pdbx_strand_id
1 'polypeptide(L)'
;MKFGLYFCLALGAFTTVNAQETLTLSECLEMAVDNNLSLQRSRNEIVKGKISISENQAKLLPQVNAVAQINDNFAPPVSVTDGRAYGKAYNVTKTLQYNAAIGLQLQMPIYNQMARTAVEVSKIADRLNQLSYEKAREDIIMQTAQTYYMAQNTLEQIRLVNDNIKRLEELRNITQAFYDNQMSLEVDVKRVNFNIEDLTVQRDNALSMLQQQYTMLKFIIDYPAEKEIKVTDINPGQIDEVNACGLNTGLYELQLLDQKKVLAQKQTKLAKDAYLPTVSLTGNLMYSAYTDKFENWFRSGDSNHWYGSNGIGIQVRVPIFDGFGKRSKIEKAKAEEESARLGYEDAYKKLQANYMNAVSEVNNCQRNYKKQYDNYTLAQDVYNVTAYQYKEGVTSMTVVLQDEMRISEAMNNYLNAYYRYKVANLSLLKLTGQLEQLK
;
A
#
# COMPACT_ATOMS: atom_id res chain seq x y z
N MET A 1 -23.83 43.22 54.48
CA MET A 1 -22.51 43.70 54.01
C MET A 1 -22.10 42.87 52.82
N LYS A 2 -22.04 43.50 51.63
CA LYS A 2 -21.72 42.88 50.31
C LYS A 2 -20.22 42.89 50.14
N PHE A 3 -19.62 41.77 49.78
CA PHE A 3 -18.28 41.74 49.18
C PHE A 3 -18.39 41.01 47.83
N GLY A 4 -18.31 41.80 46.76
CA GLY A 4 -18.20 41.32 45.42
C GLY A 4 -16.73 40.99 45.09
N LEU A 5 -16.49 39.75 44.64
CA LEU A 5 -15.19 39.29 44.17
C LEU A 5 -15.17 39.41 42.63
N TYR A 6 -14.46 40.42 42.12
CA TYR A 6 -14.16 40.54 40.68
C TYR A 6 -13.10 39.54 40.30
N PHE A 7 -13.49 38.53 39.53
CA PHE A 7 -12.58 37.57 38.89
C PHE A 7 -12.18 38.13 37.52
N CYS A 8 -11.03 38.76 37.42
CA CYS A 8 -10.42 39.19 36.16
C CYS A 8 -9.93 37.94 35.39
N LEU A 9 -10.66 37.54 34.35
CA LEU A 9 -10.22 36.59 33.37
C LEU A 9 -9.19 37.26 32.46
N ALA A 10 -7.89 37.03 32.72
CA ALA A 10 -6.83 37.36 31.79
C ALA A 10 -6.87 36.35 30.64
N LEU A 11 -7.48 36.72 29.51
CA LEU A 11 -7.33 36.01 28.24
C LEU A 11 -5.90 36.21 27.75
N GLY A 12 -5.01 35.27 28.09
CA GLY A 12 -3.72 35.13 27.46
C GLY A 12 -3.92 34.65 26.00
N ALA A 13 -3.83 35.58 25.05
CA ALA A 13 -3.72 35.25 23.65
C ALA A 13 -2.39 34.49 23.45
N PHE A 14 -2.45 33.17 23.46
CA PHE A 14 -1.36 32.33 22.91
C PHE A 14 -1.31 32.61 21.40
N THR A 15 -0.50 33.58 20.98
CA THR A 15 -0.03 33.63 19.61
C THR A 15 0.87 32.41 19.42
N THR A 16 0.31 31.34 18.86
CA THR A 16 1.10 30.24 18.31
C THR A 16 1.93 30.85 17.17
N VAL A 17 3.17 31.20 17.47
CA VAL A 17 4.18 31.41 16.45
C VAL A 17 4.27 30.07 15.73
N ASN A 18 3.72 29.98 14.52
CA ASN A 18 3.94 28.86 13.61
C ASN A 18 5.41 28.89 13.23
N ALA A 19 6.29 28.33 14.05
CA ALA A 19 7.66 28.06 13.68
C ALA A 19 7.60 27.02 12.57
N GLN A 20 8.06 27.37 11.37
CA GLN A 20 8.23 26.46 10.24
C GLN A 20 9.18 25.36 10.67
N GLU A 21 8.69 24.14 10.79
CA GLU A 21 9.47 22.98 11.25
C GLU A 21 10.30 22.44 10.09
N THR A 22 11.63 22.41 10.27
CA THR A 22 12.54 21.85 9.26
C THR A 22 12.64 20.35 9.50
N LEU A 23 12.14 19.55 8.56
CA LEU A 23 12.15 18.10 8.63
C LEU A 23 13.33 17.54 7.83
N THR A 24 14.06 16.62 8.43
CA THR A 24 15.10 15.82 7.76
C THR A 24 14.45 14.64 7.00
N LEU A 25 15.20 14.04 6.08
CA LEU A 25 14.74 12.84 5.38
C LEU A 25 14.44 11.71 6.36
N SER A 26 15.32 11.48 7.34
CA SER A 26 15.15 10.43 8.37
C SER A 26 13.85 10.60 9.14
N GLU A 27 13.54 11.81 9.63
CA GLU A 27 12.29 12.11 10.34
C GLU A 27 11.06 11.88 9.46
N CYS A 28 11.11 12.29 8.19
CA CYS A 28 10.03 12.03 7.25
C CYS A 28 9.80 10.54 7.00
N LEU A 29 10.88 9.74 6.90
CA LEU A 29 10.80 8.30 6.71
C LEU A 29 10.24 7.58 7.94
N GLU A 30 10.61 8.00 9.15
CA GLU A 30 10.05 7.45 10.40
C GLU A 30 8.57 7.75 10.49
N MET A 31 8.16 9.01 10.33
CA MET A 31 6.75 9.40 10.34
C MET A 31 5.93 8.67 9.26
N ALA A 32 6.47 8.51 8.05
CA ALA A 32 5.81 7.80 6.97
C ALA A 32 5.57 6.32 7.31
N VAL A 33 6.54 5.65 7.94
CA VAL A 33 6.39 4.23 8.31
C VAL A 33 5.42 4.04 9.48
N ASP A 34 5.40 4.98 10.43
CA ASP A 34 4.58 4.84 11.63
C ASP A 34 3.13 5.30 11.41
N ASN A 35 2.92 6.39 10.68
CA ASN A 35 1.63 7.05 10.60
C ASN A 35 0.85 6.74 9.31
N ASN A 36 1.52 6.29 8.22
CA ASN A 36 0.87 6.14 6.93
C ASN A 36 -0.34 5.21 6.97
N LEU A 37 -1.52 5.71 6.59
CA LEU A 37 -2.78 4.99 6.63
C LEU A 37 -2.80 3.74 5.72
N SER A 38 -2.03 3.75 4.62
CA SER A 38 -1.94 2.58 3.73
C SER A 38 -1.20 1.44 4.42
N LEU A 39 -0.14 1.74 5.19
CA LEU A 39 0.57 0.73 5.99
C LEU A 39 -0.29 0.22 7.15
N GLN A 40 -1.06 1.08 7.80
CA GLN A 40 -2.01 0.66 8.84
C GLN A 40 -3.08 -0.29 8.26
N ARG A 41 -3.60 0.00 7.06
CA ARG A 41 -4.50 -0.93 6.35
C ARG A 41 -3.83 -2.27 6.06
N SER A 42 -2.60 -2.27 5.57
CA SER A 42 -1.84 -3.50 5.32
C SER A 42 -1.57 -4.30 6.60
N ARG A 43 -1.35 -3.62 7.74
CA ARG A 43 -1.24 -4.25 9.06
C ARG A 43 -2.55 -4.93 9.47
N ASN A 44 -3.70 -4.32 9.17
CA ASN A 44 -5.00 -4.94 9.40
C ASN A 44 -5.23 -6.20 8.53
N GLU A 45 -4.67 -6.27 7.31
CA GLU A 45 -4.73 -7.50 6.51
C GLU A 45 -3.95 -8.67 7.16
N ILE A 46 -2.85 -8.40 7.88
CA ILE A 46 -2.17 -9.42 8.69
C ILE A 46 -3.08 -9.91 9.83
N VAL A 47 -3.80 -9.00 10.50
CA VAL A 47 -4.76 -9.40 11.55
C VAL A 47 -5.86 -10.29 10.98
N LYS A 48 -6.43 -9.92 9.82
CA LYS A 48 -7.43 -10.74 9.10
C LYS A 48 -6.86 -12.11 8.71
N GLY A 49 -5.60 -12.17 8.26
CA GLY A 49 -4.92 -13.42 7.93
C GLY A 49 -4.86 -14.38 9.13
N LYS A 50 -4.48 -13.89 10.31
CA LYS A 50 -4.46 -14.67 11.56
C LYS A 50 -5.85 -15.15 11.96
N ILE A 51 -6.86 -14.30 11.83
CA ILE A 51 -8.26 -14.67 12.12
C ILE A 51 -8.72 -15.76 11.14
N SER A 52 -8.37 -15.66 9.85
CA SER A 52 -8.71 -16.67 8.83
C SER A 52 -8.09 -18.04 9.14
N ILE A 53 -6.89 -18.09 9.73
CA ILE A 53 -6.31 -19.35 10.21
C ILE A 53 -7.21 -19.95 11.31
N SER A 54 -7.61 -19.15 12.29
CA SER A 54 -8.48 -19.60 13.39
C SER A 54 -9.85 -20.05 12.88
N GLU A 55 -10.41 -19.36 11.88
CA GLU A 55 -11.66 -19.73 11.21
C GLU A 55 -11.58 -21.10 10.51
N ASN A 56 -10.45 -21.36 9.80
CA ASN A 56 -10.24 -22.68 9.18
C ASN A 56 -9.95 -23.77 10.22
N GLN A 57 -9.29 -23.45 11.33
CA GLN A 57 -9.11 -24.38 12.45
C GLN A 57 -10.43 -24.71 13.13
N ALA A 58 -11.34 -23.73 13.27
CA ALA A 58 -12.66 -23.96 13.87
C ALA A 58 -13.50 -24.99 13.07
N LYS A 59 -13.27 -25.12 11.75
CA LYS A 59 -13.93 -26.17 10.92
C LYS A 59 -13.48 -27.59 11.26
N LEU A 60 -12.42 -27.75 12.06
CA LEU A 60 -11.95 -29.04 12.57
C LEU A 60 -12.49 -29.35 13.97
N LEU A 61 -13.15 -28.39 14.61
CA LEU A 61 -13.69 -28.52 15.97
C LEU A 61 -15.15 -29.00 15.93
N PRO A 62 -15.67 -29.54 17.06
CA PRO A 62 -17.09 -29.87 17.18
C PRO A 62 -17.96 -28.64 16.97
N GLN A 63 -18.98 -28.78 16.15
CA GLN A 63 -20.03 -27.78 15.90
C GLN A 63 -21.34 -28.26 16.52
N VAL A 64 -21.95 -27.46 17.39
CA VAL A 64 -23.24 -27.72 18.00
C VAL A 64 -24.24 -26.67 17.51
N ASN A 65 -25.29 -27.11 16.87
CA ASN A 65 -26.34 -26.24 16.36
C ASN A 65 -27.67 -26.56 17.05
N ALA A 66 -28.38 -25.51 17.47
CA ALA A 66 -29.79 -25.66 17.85
C ALA A 66 -30.62 -25.57 16.59
N VAL A 67 -31.57 -26.52 16.45
CA VAL A 67 -32.48 -26.60 15.30
C VAL A 67 -33.90 -26.59 15.82
N ALA A 68 -34.75 -25.76 15.27
CA ALA A 68 -36.17 -25.74 15.47
C ALA A 68 -36.85 -25.67 14.11
N GLN A 69 -37.82 -26.59 13.87
CA GLN A 69 -38.55 -26.62 12.63
C GLN A 69 -40.02 -26.99 12.88
N ILE A 70 -40.90 -26.39 12.11
CA ILE A 70 -42.33 -26.74 12.05
C ILE A 70 -42.64 -26.94 10.58
N ASN A 71 -43.23 -28.12 10.26
CA ASN A 71 -43.61 -28.46 8.89
C ASN A 71 -45.10 -28.73 8.83
N ASP A 72 -45.76 -28.23 7.80
CA ASP A 72 -47.08 -28.57 7.36
C ASP A 72 -46.95 -29.42 6.08
N ASN A 73 -47.33 -30.71 6.17
CA ASN A 73 -47.25 -31.65 5.07
C ASN A 73 -48.63 -31.77 4.41
N PHE A 74 -48.93 -30.97 3.41
CA PHE A 74 -50.19 -30.99 2.68
C PHE A 74 -50.53 -32.39 2.09
N ALA A 75 -49.50 -33.19 1.79
CA ALA A 75 -49.60 -34.59 1.43
C ALA A 75 -48.69 -35.42 2.36
N PRO A 76 -49.15 -35.78 3.57
CA PRO A 76 -48.34 -36.52 4.52
C PRO A 76 -47.80 -37.83 3.95
N PRO A 77 -46.47 -38.10 4.15
CA PRO A 77 -45.88 -39.34 3.65
C PRO A 77 -46.52 -40.56 4.26
N VAL A 78 -46.63 -41.58 3.45
CA VAL A 78 -47.20 -42.87 3.83
C VAL A 78 -46.07 -43.86 4.03
N SER A 79 -46.06 -44.52 5.19
CA SER A 79 -45.17 -45.65 5.47
C SER A 79 -45.91 -46.96 5.24
N VAL A 80 -45.34 -47.79 4.40
CA VAL A 80 -45.88 -49.16 4.12
C VAL A 80 -44.91 -50.13 4.78
N THR A 81 -45.45 -50.91 5.72
CA THR A 81 -44.74 -51.99 6.46
C THR A 81 -45.38 -53.35 6.24
N ASP A 82 -44.66 -54.40 6.55
CA ASP A 82 -45.22 -55.78 6.55
C ASP A 82 -46.42 -55.88 7.50
N GLY A 83 -47.55 -56.25 6.98
CA GLY A 83 -48.78 -56.30 7.72
C GLY A 83 -49.15 -57.72 8.24
N ARG A 84 -48.30 -58.71 8.03
CA ARG A 84 -48.55 -60.09 8.39
C ARG A 84 -48.86 -60.30 9.87
N ALA A 85 -48.23 -59.55 10.75
CA ALA A 85 -48.44 -59.49 12.19
C ALA A 85 -49.90 -59.06 12.54
N TYR A 86 -50.58 -58.39 11.61
CA TYR A 86 -51.98 -57.91 11.75
C TYR A 86 -52.92 -58.59 10.81
N GLY A 87 -52.54 -59.77 10.23
CA GLY A 87 -53.39 -60.53 9.30
C GLY A 87 -53.64 -59.88 7.92
N LYS A 88 -52.78 -58.93 7.54
CA LYS A 88 -52.85 -58.18 6.27
C LYS A 88 -51.53 -58.33 5.50
N ALA A 89 -51.58 -58.19 4.19
CA ALA A 89 -50.36 -58.22 3.36
C ALA A 89 -49.45 -56.99 3.65
N TYR A 90 -50.04 -55.83 3.88
CA TYR A 90 -49.38 -54.60 4.17
C TYR A 90 -50.09 -53.84 5.29
N ASN A 91 -49.31 -53.18 6.13
CA ASN A 91 -49.80 -52.17 7.07
C ASN A 91 -49.40 -50.78 6.53
N VAL A 92 -50.41 -49.95 6.30
CA VAL A 92 -50.23 -48.59 5.74
C VAL A 92 -50.49 -47.58 6.86
N THR A 93 -49.47 -46.89 7.26
CA THR A 93 -49.56 -45.79 8.24
C THR A 93 -49.32 -44.48 7.56
N LYS A 94 -50.16 -43.51 7.82
CA LYS A 94 -49.99 -42.13 7.33
C LYS A 94 -49.43 -41.27 8.47
N THR A 95 -48.39 -40.51 8.22
CA THR A 95 -47.90 -39.53 9.18
C THR A 95 -48.92 -38.41 9.36
N LEU A 96 -48.86 -37.73 10.52
CA LEU A 96 -49.74 -36.57 10.78
C LEU A 96 -49.30 -35.36 9.95
N GLN A 97 -50.25 -34.49 9.63
CA GLN A 97 -50.04 -33.35 8.74
C GLN A 97 -48.98 -32.40 9.28
N TYR A 98 -49.07 -32.04 10.56
CA TYR A 98 -48.14 -31.10 11.18
C TYR A 98 -47.08 -31.85 11.98
N ASN A 99 -45.82 -31.46 11.82
CA ASN A 99 -44.75 -31.89 12.71
C ASN A 99 -43.92 -30.73 13.16
N ALA A 100 -43.50 -30.72 14.41
CA ALA A 100 -42.52 -29.84 14.95
C ALA A 100 -41.33 -30.63 15.50
N ALA A 101 -40.14 -30.09 15.38
CA ALA A 101 -38.96 -30.65 15.99
C ALA A 101 -38.09 -29.53 16.56
N ILE A 102 -37.61 -29.74 17.76
CA ILE A 102 -36.62 -28.87 18.41
C ILE A 102 -35.48 -29.71 18.99
N GLY A 103 -34.28 -29.25 18.89
CA GLY A 103 -33.16 -30.01 19.45
C GLY A 103 -31.80 -29.47 19.15
N LEU A 104 -30.80 -30.28 19.48
CA LEU A 104 -29.39 -30.00 19.26
C LEU A 104 -28.79 -31.02 18.30
N GLN A 105 -27.97 -30.52 17.37
CA GLN A 105 -27.19 -31.33 16.44
C GLN A 105 -25.72 -31.09 16.67
N LEU A 106 -24.95 -32.14 16.91
CA LEU A 106 -23.50 -32.17 16.98
C LEU A 106 -22.94 -32.70 15.67
N GLN A 107 -21.96 -31.98 15.11
CA GLN A 107 -21.13 -32.45 14.01
C GLN A 107 -19.69 -32.18 14.32
N MET A 108 -18.84 -33.22 14.30
CA MET A 108 -17.40 -33.09 14.54
C MET A 108 -16.63 -33.88 13.46
N PRO A 109 -15.81 -33.24 12.64
CA PRO A 109 -14.95 -33.95 11.69
C PRO A 109 -13.83 -34.69 12.48
N ILE A 110 -13.79 -36.03 12.36
CA ILE A 110 -12.71 -36.86 12.91
C ILE A 110 -11.54 -36.91 11.92
N TYR A 111 -11.86 -37.07 10.63
CA TYR A 111 -10.90 -37.05 9.54
C TYR A 111 -11.44 -36.25 8.37
N ASN A 112 -10.76 -35.14 8.06
CA ASN A 112 -11.03 -34.32 6.90
C ASN A 112 -9.70 -33.70 6.43
N GLN A 113 -9.03 -34.36 5.49
CA GLN A 113 -7.73 -33.93 5.00
C GLN A 113 -7.84 -32.60 4.24
N MET A 114 -8.92 -32.38 3.48
CA MET A 114 -9.15 -31.12 2.79
C MET A 114 -9.21 -29.93 3.76
N ALA A 115 -9.90 -30.08 4.89
CA ALA A 115 -9.96 -29.04 5.91
C ALA A 115 -8.59 -28.79 6.58
N ARG A 116 -7.79 -29.84 6.81
CA ARG A 116 -6.41 -29.70 7.33
C ARG A 116 -5.52 -28.96 6.35
N THR A 117 -5.57 -29.31 5.07
CA THR A 117 -4.81 -28.62 4.02
C THR A 117 -5.30 -27.18 3.83
N ALA A 118 -6.59 -26.88 4.03
CA ALA A 118 -7.10 -25.51 4.02
C ALA A 118 -6.50 -24.65 5.14
N VAL A 119 -6.21 -25.22 6.33
CA VAL A 119 -5.46 -24.53 7.40
C VAL A 119 -4.02 -24.24 6.97
N GLU A 120 -3.37 -25.18 6.26
CA GLU A 120 -2.01 -24.93 5.73
C GLU A 120 -2.03 -23.80 4.69
N VAL A 121 -3.02 -23.78 3.81
CA VAL A 121 -3.23 -22.71 2.81
C VAL A 121 -3.43 -21.35 3.49
N SER A 122 -4.26 -21.28 4.55
CA SER A 122 -4.48 -20.02 5.26
C SER A 122 -3.21 -19.52 5.98
N LYS A 123 -2.35 -20.40 6.50
CA LYS A 123 -1.06 -20.01 7.06
C LYS A 123 -0.11 -19.41 6.02
N ILE A 124 -0.10 -19.95 4.80
CA ILE A 124 0.71 -19.39 3.70
C ILE A 124 0.13 -18.04 3.26
N ALA A 125 -1.21 -17.91 3.21
CA ALA A 125 -1.88 -16.65 2.91
C ALA A 125 -1.54 -15.56 3.96
N ASP A 126 -1.50 -15.90 5.25
CA ASP A 126 -1.04 -14.97 6.30
C ASP A 126 0.43 -14.55 6.08
N ARG A 127 1.31 -15.49 5.71
CA ARG A 127 2.69 -15.15 5.37
C ARG A 127 2.79 -14.21 4.16
N LEU A 128 1.94 -14.39 3.15
CA LEU A 128 1.83 -13.47 2.01
C LEU A 128 1.39 -12.06 2.45
N ASN A 129 0.46 -11.95 3.38
CA ASN A 129 0.04 -10.66 3.93
C ASN A 129 1.20 -9.96 4.66
N GLN A 130 2.01 -10.72 5.45
CA GLN A 130 3.20 -10.18 6.12
C GLN A 130 4.22 -9.65 5.10
N LEU A 131 4.54 -10.43 4.07
CA LEU A 131 5.48 -10.03 3.02
C LEU A 131 4.95 -8.85 2.18
N SER A 132 3.63 -8.80 1.96
CA SER A 132 2.98 -7.68 1.28
C SER A 132 3.08 -6.39 2.10
N TYR A 133 2.98 -6.47 3.42
CA TYR A 133 3.20 -5.35 4.33
C TYR A 133 4.64 -4.83 4.25
N GLU A 134 5.64 -5.73 4.31
CA GLU A 134 7.05 -5.32 4.22
C GLU A 134 7.37 -4.69 2.85
N LYS A 135 6.81 -5.26 1.77
CA LYS A 135 6.95 -4.65 0.44
C LYS A 135 6.28 -3.27 0.37
N ALA A 136 5.08 -3.11 0.92
CA ALA A 136 4.40 -1.82 0.97
C ALA A 136 5.19 -0.80 1.78
N ARG A 137 5.87 -1.23 2.86
CA ARG A 137 6.76 -0.39 3.67
C ARG A 137 7.96 0.10 2.86
N GLU A 138 8.61 -0.77 2.09
CA GLU A 138 9.68 -0.35 1.15
C GLU A 138 9.17 0.64 0.11
N ASP A 139 7.98 0.41 -0.44
CA ASP A 139 7.40 1.30 -1.46
C ASP A 139 7.07 2.69 -0.87
N ILE A 140 6.59 2.77 0.39
CA ILE A 140 6.36 4.04 1.10
C ILE A 140 7.69 4.76 1.39
N ILE A 141 8.73 4.05 1.86
CA ILE A 141 10.07 4.63 2.05
C ILE A 141 10.58 5.24 0.75
N MET A 142 10.47 4.51 -0.35
CA MET A 142 10.87 4.96 -1.68
C MET A 142 10.10 6.21 -2.12
N GLN A 143 8.77 6.20 -1.99
CA GLN A 143 7.91 7.31 -2.36
C GLN A 143 8.18 8.56 -1.52
N THR A 144 8.37 8.39 -0.21
CA THR A 144 8.70 9.49 0.72
C THR A 144 10.03 10.13 0.33
N ALA A 145 11.08 9.32 0.12
CA ALA A 145 12.39 9.80 -0.25
C ALA A 145 12.38 10.51 -1.62
N GLN A 146 11.68 9.98 -2.62
CA GLN A 146 11.52 10.64 -3.92
C GLN A 146 10.83 11.99 -3.81
N THR A 147 9.72 12.06 -3.05
CA THR A 147 8.97 13.30 -2.84
C THR A 147 9.80 14.32 -2.07
N TYR A 148 10.56 13.87 -1.06
CA TYR A 148 11.47 14.70 -0.30
C TYR A 148 12.58 15.32 -1.18
N TYR A 149 13.27 14.50 -1.97
CA TYR A 149 14.31 15.00 -2.88
C TYR A 149 13.75 15.90 -3.98
N MET A 150 12.51 15.67 -4.42
CA MET A 150 11.83 16.57 -5.36
C MET A 150 11.57 17.95 -4.73
N ALA A 151 11.06 17.98 -3.49
CA ALA A 151 10.85 19.22 -2.74
C ALA A 151 12.16 19.96 -2.46
N GLN A 152 13.20 19.21 -2.09
CA GLN A 152 14.54 19.76 -1.87
C GLN A 152 15.13 20.38 -3.16
N ASN A 153 14.96 19.72 -4.29
CA ASN A 153 15.37 20.21 -5.60
C ASN A 153 14.65 21.51 -6.00
N THR A 154 13.33 21.56 -5.78
CA THR A 154 12.53 22.77 -6.07
C THR A 154 12.88 23.92 -5.12
N LEU A 155 13.14 23.64 -3.85
CA LEU A 155 13.60 24.65 -2.88
C LEU A 155 14.93 25.27 -3.33
N GLU A 156 15.88 24.45 -3.78
CA GLU A 156 17.16 24.92 -4.32
C GLU A 156 16.96 25.72 -5.61
N GLN A 157 16.06 25.31 -6.49
CA GLN A 157 15.69 26.08 -7.69
C GLN A 157 15.22 27.49 -7.31
N ILE A 158 14.32 27.63 -6.34
CA ILE A 158 13.84 28.94 -5.86
C ILE A 158 14.99 29.77 -5.33
N ARG A 159 15.92 29.19 -4.57
CA ARG A 159 17.10 29.89 -4.05
C ARG A 159 17.97 30.43 -5.18
N LEU A 160 18.30 29.58 -6.15
CA LEU A 160 19.16 29.94 -7.28
C LEU A 160 18.51 30.96 -8.22
N VAL A 161 17.19 30.88 -8.46
CA VAL A 161 16.43 31.87 -9.22
C VAL A 161 16.43 33.23 -8.49
N ASN A 162 16.26 33.25 -7.16
CA ASN A 162 16.34 34.49 -6.38
C ASN A 162 17.74 35.12 -6.46
N ASP A 163 18.79 34.32 -6.45
CA ASP A 163 20.15 34.81 -6.62
C ASP A 163 20.38 35.41 -8.02
N ASN A 164 19.75 34.81 -9.07
CA ASN A 164 19.76 35.37 -10.42
C ASN A 164 19.00 36.70 -10.50
N ILE A 165 17.82 36.80 -9.90
CA ILE A 165 17.02 38.02 -9.84
C ILE A 165 17.87 39.16 -9.21
N LYS A 166 18.51 38.90 -8.07
CA LYS A 166 19.35 39.89 -7.40
C LYS A 166 20.50 40.39 -8.33
N ARG A 167 21.16 39.47 -9.03
CA ARG A 167 22.21 39.84 -10.00
C ARG A 167 21.70 40.72 -11.12
N LEU A 168 20.52 40.39 -11.66
CA LEU A 168 19.89 41.20 -12.70
C LEU A 168 19.40 42.57 -12.19
N GLU A 169 18.96 42.66 -10.94
CA GLU A 169 18.61 43.94 -10.30
C GLU A 169 19.81 44.84 -10.15
N GLU A 170 20.96 44.28 -9.79
CA GLU A 170 22.25 45.04 -9.77
C GLU A 170 22.63 45.50 -11.18
N LEU A 171 22.53 44.63 -12.18
CA LEU A 171 22.79 44.95 -13.57
C LEU A 171 21.82 46.03 -14.10
N ARG A 172 20.54 45.96 -13.75
CA ARG A 172 19.54 46.99 -14.09
C ARG A 172 19.96 48.36 -13.55
N ASN A 173 20.38 48.42 -12.30
CA ASN A 173 20.81 49.70 -11.68
C ASN A 173 22.01 50.32 -12.41
N ILE A 174 22.98 49.49 -12.81
CA ILE A 174 24.15 49.95 -13.62
C ILE A 174 23.67 50.43 -15.01
N THR A 175 22.81 49.64 -15.66
CA THR A 175 22.30 49.98 -17.00
C THR A 175 21.43 51.23 -17.00
N GLN A 176 20.63 51.44 -15.95
CA GLN A 176 19.84 52.65 -15.77
C GLN A 176 20.75 53.88 -15.60
N ALA A 177 21.82 53.78 -14.77
CA ALA A 177 22.78 54.85 -14.62
C ALA A 177 23.50 55.20 -15.92
N PHE A 178 23.82 54.21 -16.76
CA PHE A 178 24.41 54.43 -18.07
C PHE A 178 23.39 55.09 -19.04
N TYR A 179 22.12 54.70 -19.00
CA TYR A 179 21.08 55.36 -19.79
C TYR A 179 20.88 56.81 -19.38
N ASP A 180 20.83 57.13 -18.10
CA ASP A 180 20.67 58.48 -17.56
C ASP A 180 21.84 59.41 -17.96
N ASN A 181 23.04 58.83 -18.17
CA ASN A 181 24.22 59.50 -18.66
C ASN A 181 24.42 59.41 -20.20
N GLN A 182 23.41 58.95 -20.94
CA GLN A 182 23.44 58.82 -22.43
C GLN A 182 24.53 57.83 -22.93
N MET A 183 24.98 56.90 -22.09
CA MET A 183 25.99 55.89 -22.42
C MET A 183 25.35 54.54 -22.85
N SER A 184 24.05 54.32 -22.63
CA SER A 184 23.31 53.14 -23.01
C SER A 184 21.95 53.51 -23.63
N LEU A 185 21.31 52.52 -24.27
CA LEU A 185 20.01 52.69 -24.89
C LEU A 185 18.88 52.31 -23.92
N GLU A 186 17.70 52.97 -24.00
CA GLU A 186 16.51 52.63 -23.24
C GLU A 186 16.10 51.16 -23.44
N VAL A 187 16.35 50.60 -24.63
CA VAL A 187 16.05 49.20 -24.95
C VAL A 187 16.84 48.22 -24.10
N ASP A 188 18.05 48.59 -23.66
CA ASP A 188 18.88 47.71 -22.81
C ASP A 188 18.28 47.60 -21.39
N VAL A 189 17.79 48.72 -20.83
CA VAL A 189 17.09 48.73 -19.54
C VAL A 189 15.80 47.89 -19.67
N LYS A 190 15.06 48.01 -20.75
CA LYS A 190 13.83 47.20 -21.00
C LYS A 190 14.14 45.73 -21.11
N ARG A 191 15.27 45.33 -21.73
CA ARG A 191 15.70 43.90 -21.82
C ARG A 191 16.01 43.31 -20.45
N VAL A 192 16.73 44.05 -19.60
CA VAL A 192 17.01 43.58 -18.24
C VAL A 192 15.74 43.44 -17.43
N ASN A 193 14.84 44.44 -17.49
CA ASN A 193 13.54 44.34 -16.82
C ASN A 193 12.72 43.11 -17.29
N PHE A 194 12.68 42.85 -18.59
CA PHE A 194 12.01 41.70 -19.15
C PHE A 194 12.57 40.37 -18.56
N ASN A 195 13.89 40.22 -18.43
CA ASN A 195 14.51 39.03 -17.86
C ASN A 195 14.21 38.90 -16.36
N ILE A 196 14.16 40.02 -15.60
CA ILE A 196 13.75 40.01 -14.19
C ILE A 196 12.31 39.53 -14.04
N GLU A 197 11.39 40.03 -14.89
CA GLU A 197 9.99 39.60 -14.86
C GLU A 197 9.86 38.11 -15.22
N ASP A 198 10.59 37.62 -16.23
CA ASP A 198 10.58 36.20 -16.63
C ASP A 198 11.07 35.30 -15.48
N LEU A 199 12.17 35.64 -14.83
CA LEU A 199 12.68 34.92 -13.65
C LEU A 199 11.71 34.99 -12.46
N THR A 200 11.00 36.12 -12.30
CA THR A 200 9.99 36.29 -11.25
C THR A 200 8.82 35.31 -11.49
N VAL A 201 8.34 35.18 -12.71
CA VAL A 201 7.31 34.18 -13.09
C VAL A 201 7.82 32.76 -12.87
N GLN A 202 9.06 32.45 -13.23
CA GLN A 202 9.68 31.15 -12.97
C GLN A 202 9.74 30.82 -11.47
N ARG A 203 10.13 31.80 -10.62
CA ARG A 203 10.14 31.69 -9.17
C ARG A 203 8.74 31.38 -8.61
N ASP A 204 7.72 32.12 -9.06
CA ASP A 204 6.36 31.98 -8.56
C ASP A 204 5.75 30.62 -8.95
N ASN A 205 6.06 30.14 -10.16
CA ASN A 205 5.72 28.78 -10.59
C ASN A 205 6.43 27.72 -9.71
N ALA A 206 7.72 27.91 -9.39
CA ALA A 206 8.47 27.00 -8.52
C ALA A 206 7.93 27.00 -7.08
N LEU A 207 7.51 28.17 -6.54
CA LEU A 207 6.84 28.25 -5.23
C LEU A 207 5.53 27.48 -5.20
N SER A 208 4.70 27.60 -6.24
CA SER A 208 3.47 26.84 -6.37
C SER A 208 3.73 25.32 -6.43
N MET A 209 4.76 24.92 -7.18
CA MET A 209 5.18 23.51 -7.27
C MET A 209 5.69 22.99 -5.92
N LEU A 210 6.49 23.77 -5.18
CA LEU A 210 6.98 23.40 -3.85
C LEU A 210 5.83 23.18 -2.87
N GLN A 211 4.81 24.04 -2.91
CA GLN A 211 3.62 23.90 -2.08
C GLN A 211 2.85 22.61 -2.37
N GLN A 212 2.74 22.22 -3.65
CA GLN A 212 2.13 20.93 -4.04
C GLN A 212 2.95 19.74 -3.53
N GLN A 213 4.27 19.82 -3.61
CA GLN A 213 5.19 18.77 -3.12
C GLN A 213 5.14 18.65 -1.60
N TYR A 214 5.06 19.75 -0.86
CA TYR A 214 4.86 19.74 0.58
C TYR A 214 3.51 19.16 0.97
N THR A 215 2.45 19.47 0.24
CA THR A 215 1.13 18.87 0.45
C THR A 215 1.17 17.36 0.25
N MET A 216 1.85 16.89 -0.80
CA MET A 216 2.03 15.46 -1.04
C MET A 216 2.89 14.79 0.05
N LEU A 217 3.97 15.44 0.49
CA LEU A 217 4.82 14.93 1.57
C LEU A 217 4.02 14.82 2.87
N LYS A 218 3.28 15.86 3.27
CA LYS A 218 2.39 15.85 4.43
C LYS A 218 1.37 14.72 4.37
N PHE A 219 0.78 14.48 3.19
CA PHE A 219 -0.15 13.37 2.99
C PHE A 219 0.51 12.00 3.21
N ILE A 220 1.74 11.80 2.71
CA ILE A 220 2.45 10.52 2.85
C ILE A 220 2.82 10.26 4.32
N ILE A 221 3.27 11.29 5.04
CA ILE A 221 3.73 11.17 6.44
C ILE A 221 2.60 11.36 7.47
N ASP A 222 1.37 11.57 7.01
CA ASP A 222 0.18 11.90 7.84
C ASP A 222 0.42 13.08 8.79
N TYR A 223 0.95 14.19 8.23
CA TYR A 223 1.26 15.40 8.96
C TYR A 223 0.11 16.41 8.84
N PRO A 224 -0.22 17.20 9.91
CA PRO A 224 -1.30 18.17 9.87
C PRO A 224 -1.15 19.18 8.73
N ALA A 225 -2.23 19.37 7.95
CA ALA A 225 -2.22 20.21 6.75
C ALA A 225 -1.92 21.69 7.07
N GLU A 226 -2.35 22.15 8.24
CA GLU A 226 -2.24 23.55 8.69
C GLU A 226 -0.83 23.95 9.13
N LYS A 227 0.01 22.97 9.49
CA LYS A 227 1.39 23.25 9.92
C LYS A 227 2.29 23.42 8.71
N GLU A 228 3.12 24.42 8.71
CA GLU A 228 4.13 24.63 7.68
C GLU A 228 5.33 23.73 7.92
N ILE A 229 5.86 23.16 6.84
CA ILE A 229 7.07 22.34 6.85
C ILE A 229 8.12 22.93 5.90
N LYS A 230 9.38 22.69 6.19
CA LYS A 230 10.52 22.94 5.29
C LYS A 230 11.37 21.69 5.24
N VAL A 231 11.87 21.32 4.05
CA VAL A 231 12.90 20.29 3.91
C VAL A 231 14.29 20.92 4.11
N THR A 232 15.29 20.11 4.44
CA THR A 232 16.68 20.60 4.57
C THR A 232 17.22 21.06 3.22
N ASP A 233 18.10 22.05 3.25
CA ASP A 233 18.76 22.57 2.04
C ASP A 233 19.71 21.51 1.44
N ILE A 234 19.95 21.60 0.12
CA ILE A 234 20.94 20.75 -0.56
C ILE A 234 22.34 21.17 -0.11
N ASN A 235 23.23 20.20 0.14
CA ASN A 235 24.64 20.43 0.24
C ASN A 235 25.29 20.22 -1.13
N PRO A 236 25.59 21.29 -1.90
CA PRO A 236 26.10 21.17 -3.26
C PRO A 236 27.45 20.44 -3.29
N GLY A 237 27.64 19.56 -4.26
CA GLY A 237 28.89 18.83 -4.45
C GLY A 237 29.06 17.61 -3.54
N GLN A 238 28.21 17.39 -2.56
CA GLN A 238 28.24 16.15 -1.78
C GLN A 238 27.74 14.98 -2.63
N ILE A 239 28.60 14.00 -2.79
CA ILE A 239 28.32 12.76 -3.53
C ILE A 239 28.30 11.63 -2.51
N ASP A 240 27.17 10.95 -2.40
CA ASP A 240 27.07 9.76 -1.57
C ASP A 240 27.90 8.64 -2.23
N GLU A 241 28.71 7.91 -1.46
CA GLU A 241 29.40 6.75 -1.99
C GLU A 241 28.40 5.64 -2.36
N VAL A 242 28.44 5.24 -3.61
CA VAL A 242 27.56 4.16 -4.13
C VAL A 242 28.25 2.83 -3.90
N ASN A 243 27.90 2.13 -2.84
CA ASN A 243 28.35 0.77 -2.58
C ASN A 243 27.43 -0.23 -3.33
N ALA A 244 27.82 -0.67 -4.50
CA ALA A 244 27.12 -1.71 -5.26
C ALA A 244 27.41 -3.09 -4.66
N CYS A 245 26.78 -3.39 -3.52
CA CYS A 245 26.77 -4.74 -2.94
C CYS A 245 25.82 -5.62 -3.74
N GLY A 246 26.17 -6.41 -4.68
CA GLY A 246 25.35 -7.37 -5.47
C GLY A 246 23.82 -7.33 -5.33
N LEU A 247 23.08 -7.92 -6.25
CA LEU A 247 21.64 -8.05 -6.17
C LEU A 247 21.24 -8.83 -4.89
N ASN A 248 20.37 -8.23 -4.07
CA ASN A 248 19.81 -8.92 -2.92
C ASN A 248 18.73 -9.92 -3.37
N THR A 249 19.02 -11.21 -3.27
CA THR A 249 18.03 -12.27 -3.56
C THR A 249 16.95 -12.42 -2.50
N GLY A 250 17.11 -11.76 -1.37
CA GLY A 250 16.14 -11.71 -0.25
C GLY A 250 15.12 -10.57 -0.35
N LEU A 251 14.98 -9.91 -1.49
CA LEU A 251 13.98 -8.85 -1.69
C LEU A 251 12.57 -9.36 -1.40
N TYR A 252 11.75 -8.55 -0.72
CA TYR A 252 10.37 -8.92 -0.39
C TYR A 252 9.52 -9.24 -1.61
N GLU A 253 9.80 -8.63 -2.75
CA GLU A 253 9.15 -8.95 -4.03
C GLU A 253 9.40 -10.40 -4.45
N LEU A 254 10.66 -10.88 -4.38
CA LEU A 254 11.00 -12.26 -4.70
C LEU A 254 10.44 -13.25 -3.67
N GLN A 255 10.53 -12.92 -2.37
CA GLN A 255 9.95 -13.74 -1.31
C GLN A 255 8.44 -13.89 -1.47
N LEU A 256 7.75 -12.82 -1.87
CA LEU A 256 6.31 -12.83 -2.12
C LEU A 256 5.94 -13.76 -3.28
N LEU A 257 6.71 -13.73 -4.37
CA LEU A 257 6.50 -14.62 -5.51
C LEU A 257 6.84 -16.08 -5.19
N ASP A 258 7.89 -16.33 -4.39
CA ASP A 258 8.21 -17.67 -3.91
C ASP A 258 7.07 -18.22 -3.03
N GLN A 259 6.54 -17.43 -2.10
CA GLN A 259 5.38 -17.84 -1.29
C GLN A 259 4.10 -18.04 -2.12
N LYS A 260 3.90 -17.29 -3.21
CA LYS A 260 2.80 -17.52 -4.16
C LYS A 260 2.95 -18.87 -4.87
N LYS A 261 4.18 -19.27 -5.24
CA LYS A 261 4.47 -20.59 -5.78
C LYS A 261 4.12 -21.70 -4.78
N VAL A 262 4.53 -21.54 -3.50
CA VAL A 262 4.20 -22.49 -2.43
C VAL A 262 2.68 -22.54 -2.20
N LEU A 263 1.99 -21.39 -2.26
CA LEU A 263 0.52 -21.34 -2.15
C LEU A 263 -0.15 -22.15 -3.28
N ALA A 264 0.26 -21.98 -4.53
CA ALA A 264 -0.27 -22.71 -5.67
C ALA A 264 -0.05 -24.22 -5.55
N GLN A 265 1.13 -24.65 -5.06
CA GLN A 265 1.42 -26.06 -4.76
C GLN A 265 0.46 -26.62 -3.71
N LYS A 266 0.17 -25.85 -2.64
CA LYS A 266 -0.77 -26.28 -1.60
C LYS A 266 -2.21 -26.27 -2.09
N GLN A 267 -2.58 -25.36 -2.99
CA GLN A 267 -3.89 -25.37 -3.65
C GLN A 267 -4.07 -26.60 -4.55
N THR A 268 -3.02 -27.02 -5.28
CA THR A 268 -3.01 -28.29 -6.04
C THR A 268 -3.19 -29.48 -5.10
N LYS A 269 -2.54 -29.49 -3.93
CA LYS A 269 -2.73 -30.53 -2.91
C LYS A 269 -4.17 -30.51 -2.37
N LEU A 270 -4.70 -29.32 -2.05
CA LEU A 270 -6.06 -29.16 -1.58
C LEU A 270 -7.10 -29.73 -2.57
N ALA A 271 -6.88 -29.49 -3.88
CA ALA A 271 -7.74 -30.06 -4.92
C ALA A 271 -7.64 -31.60 -4.99
N LYS A 272 -6.45 -32.18 -4.77
CA LYS A 272 -6.26 -33.65 -4.68
C LYS A 272 -6.91 -34.24 -3.44
N ASP A 273 -6.85 -33.54 -2.29
CA ASP A 273 -7.42 -33.99 -1.02
C ASP A 273 -8.96 -34.11 -1.08
N ALA A 274 -9.62 -33.47 -2.06
CA ALA A 274 -11.03 -33.62 -2.31
C ALA A 274 -11.46 -35.04 -2.75
N TYR A 275 -10.53 -35.91 -3.12
CA TYR A 275 -10.78 -37.34 -3.40
C TYR A 275 -10.76 -38.22 -2.14
N LEU A 276 -10.18 -37.73 -1.05
CA LEU A 276 -10.03 -38.50 0.17
C LEU A 276 -11.37 -38.61 0.92
N PRO A 277 -11.61 -39.74 1.63
CA PRO A 277 -12.80 -39.89 2.44
C PRO A 277 -12.84 -38.85 3.57
N THR A 278 -14.06 -38.51 3.98
CA THR A 278 -14.27 -37.71 5.21
C THR A 278 -14.99 -38.57 6.23
N VAL A 279 -14.56 -38.49 7.51
CA VAL A 279 -15.18 -39.18 8.63
C VAL A 279 -15.63 -38.14 9.64
N SER A 280 -16.87 -38.14 10.02
CA SER A 280 -17.46 -37.22 10.98
C SER A 280 -18.22 -38.00 12.07
N LEU A 281 -18.06 -37.54 13.30
CA LEU A 281 -18.93 -37.89 14.41
C LEU A 281 -20.18 -37.01 14.31
N THR A 282 -21.35 -37.62 14.34
CA THR A 282 -22.63 -36.92 14.38
C THR A 282 -23.39 -37.28 15.64
N GLY A 283 -24.09 -36.35 16.23
CA GLY A 283 -24.95 -36.56 17.36
C GLY A 283 -26.22 -35.74 17.24
N ASN A 284 -27.32 -36.26 17.68
CA ASN A 284 -28.59 -35.55 17.70
C ASN A 284 -29.30 -35.76 19.03
N LEU A 285 -29.86 -34.71 19.56
CA LEU A 285 -30.76 -34.70 20.70
C LEU A 285 -31.98 -33.89 20.26
N MET A 286 -33.09 -34.61 19.90
CA MET A 286 -34.26 -34.01 19.27
C MET A 286 -35.50 -34.33 20.07
N TYR A 287 -36.41 -33.39 20.18
CA TYR A 287 -37.79 -33.57 20.61
C TYR A 287 -38.70 -33.25 19.43
N SER A 288 -39.54 -34.20 19.05
CA SER A 288 -40.46 -34.08 17.92
C SER A 288 -41.91 -34.29 18.37
N ALA A 289 -42.79 -33.47 17.87
CA ALA A 289 -44.22 -33.58 18.10
C ALA A 289 -44.98 -33.67 16.76
N TYR A 290 -46.07 -34.41 16.75
CA TYR A 290 -46.88 -34.64 15.57
C TYR A 290 -48.36 -34.37 15.91
N THR A 291 -49.08 -33.67 15.03
CA THR A 291 -50.50 -33.40 15.21
C THR A 291 -51.20 -33.32 13.84
N ASP A 292 -52.50 -33.58 13.85
CA ASP A 292 -53.37 -33.50 12.67
C ASP A 292 -53.96 -32.11 12.45
N LYS A 293 -53.95 -31.24 13.49
CA LYS A 293 -54.49 -29.87 13.45
C LYS A 293 -53.52 -28.88 14.07
N PHE A 294 -53.35 -27.73 13.42
CA PHE A 294 -52.47 -26.67 13.89
C PHE A 294 -52.83 -26.15 15.29
N GLU A 295 -54.15 -26.10 15.63
CA GLU A 295 -54.62 -25.63 16.93
C GLU A 295 -54.16 -26.50 18.11
N ASN A 296 -53.84 -27.79 17.85
CA ASN A 296 -53.39 -28.71 18.89
C ASN A 296 -52.04 -28.35 19.49
N TRP A 297 -51.23 -27.53 18.80
CA TRP A 297 -49.97 -27.02 19.36
C TRP A 297 -50.15 -26.21 20.63
N PHE A 298 -51.33 -25.57 20.79
CA PHE A 298 -51.63 -24.65 21.88
C PHE A 298 -52.56 -25.22 22.93
N ARG A 299 -52.95 -26.50 22.78
CA ARG A 299 -53.83 -27.21 23.71
C ARG A 299 -53.03 -28.15 24.62
N SER A 300 -53.35 -28.16 25.90
CA SER A 300 -52.81 -29.12 26.86
C SER A 300 -53.69 -30.40 26.81
N GLY A 301 -53.12 -31.60 26.61
CA GLY A 301 -53.81 -32.86 26.64
C GLY A 301 -53.27 -33.87 25.64
N ASP A 302 -53.99 -34.98 25.45
CA ASP A 302 -53.56 -36.15 24.64
C ASP A 302 -53.35 -35.88 23.14
N SER A 303 -53.64 -34.68 22.66
CA SER A 303 -53.52 -34.30 21.26
C SER A 303 -52.16 -33.81 20.83
N ASN A 304 -51.24 -33.63 21.78
CA ASN A 304 -49.92 -33.10 21.51
C ASN A 304 -48.84 -33.79 22.37
N HIS A 305 -48.22 -34.82 21.82
CA HIS A 305 -47.18 -35.56 22.48
C HIS A 305 -45.81 -35.25 21.89
N TRP A 306 -44.88 -34.90 22.76
CA TRP A 306 -43.48 -34.68 22.41
C TRP A 306 -42.66 -35.95 22.67
N TYR A 307 -41.98 -36.44 21.65
CA TYR A 307 -41.17 -37.64 21.69
C TYR A 307 -39.67 -37.26 21.63
N GLY A 308 -38.91 -37.70 22.60
CA GLY A 308 -37.46 -37.55 22.61
C GLY A 308 -36.81 -38.60 21.71
N SER A 309 -35.87 -38.15 20.89
CA SER A 309 -34.96 -39.04 20.17
C SER A 309 -33.53 -38.54 20.32
N ASN A 310 -32.62 -39.45 20.64
CA ASN A 310 -31.20 -39.15 20.74
C ASN A 310 -30.40 -40.22 20.00
N GLY A 311 -29.26 -39.80 19.49
CA GLY A 311 -28.39 -40.73 18.79
C GLY A 311 -27.01 -40.17 18.62
N ILE A 312 -26.03 -41.06 18.55
CA ILE A 312 -24.65 -40.73 18.18
C ILE A 312 -24.24 -41.72 17.08
N GLY A 313 -23.53 -41.23 16.07
CA GLY A 313 -23.11 -42.04 14.94
C GLY A 313 -21.83 -41.57 14.32
N ILE A 314 -21.22 -42.43 13.54
CA ILE A 314 -20.06 -42.11 12.70
C ILE A 314 -20.52 -42.13 11.25
N GLN A 315 -20.32 -41.02 10.55
CA GLN A 315 -20.63 -40.92 9.12
C GLN A 315 -19.31 -40.92 8.32
N VAL A 316 -19.18 -41.87 7.40
CA VAL A 316 -18.08 -41.94 6.44
C VAL A 316 -18.65 -41.57 5.05
N ARG A 317 -18.01 -40.59 4.41
CA ARG A 317 -18.38 -40.17 3.04
C ARG A 317 -17.16 -40.33 2.13
N VAL A 318 -17.29 -41.19 1.12
CA VAL A 318 -16.28 -41.44 0.10
C VAL A 318 -16.80 -40.98 -1.26
N PRO A 319 -16.21 -39.99 -1.88
CA PRO A 319 -16.64 -39.54 -3.20
C PRO A 319 -16.16 -40.53 -4.27
N ILE A 320 -17.06 -41.25 -4.92
CA ILE A 320 -16.72 -42.26 -5.93
C ILE A 320 -16.71 -41.66 -7.34
N PHE A 321 -17.72 -40.89 -7.71
CA PHE A 321 -17.84 -40.28 -9.03
C PHE A 321 -18.52 -38.90 -8.93
N ASP A 322 -18.02 -37.89 -9.66
CA ASP A 322 -18.50 -36.51 -9.66
C ASP A 322 -18.54 -35.89 -11.06
N GLY A 323 -18.65 -36.71 -12.10
CA GLY A 323 -18.66 -36.23 -13.48
C GLY A 323 -17.33 -35.59 -13.92
N PHE A 324 -16.20 -36.04 -13.40
CA PHE A 324 -14.84 -35.53 -13.67
C PHE A 324 -14.58 -34.09 -13.16
N GLY A 325 -15.46 -33.51 -12.37
CA GLY A 325 -15.32 -32.15 -11.85
C GLY A 325 -14.06 -31.94 -10.99
N LYS A 326 -13.70 -32.93 -10.14
CA LYS A 326 -12.48 -32.87 -9.32
C LYS A 326 -11.22 -33.00 -10.17
N ARG A 327 -11.22 -33.84 -11.23
CA ARG A 327 -10.12 -33.97 -12.17
C ARG A 327 -9.80 -32.62 -12.83
N SER A 328 -10.83 -31.97 -13.38
CA SER A 328 -10.69 -30.65 -14.02
C SER A 328 -10.17 -29.58 -13.03
N LYS A 329 -10.60 -29.61 -11.75
CA LYS A 329 -10.08 -28.73 -10.70
C LYS A 329 -8.60 -28.97 -10.43
N ILE A 330 -8.14 -30.23 -10.42
CA ILE A 330 -6.72 -30.56 -10.23
C ILE A 330 -5.88 -30.08 -11.43
N GLU A 331 -6.38 -30.31 -12.66
CA GLU A 331 -5.68 -29.88 -13.88
C GLU A 331 -5.57 -28.34 -13.92
N LYS A 332 -6.64 -27.62 -13.54
CA LYS A 332 -6.60 -26.17 -13.39
C LYS A 332 -5.59 -25.72 -12.34
N ALA A 333 -5.61 -26.32 -11.15
CA ALA A 333 -4.66 -25.98 -10.07
C ALA A 333 -3.21 -26.24 -10.47
N LYS A 334 -2.91 -27.31 -11.23
CA LYS A 334 -1.58 -27.56 -11.76
C LYS A 334 -1.14 -26.50 -12.79
N ALA A 335 -2.05 -26.03 -13.63
CA ALA A 335 -1.74 -24.95 -14.57
C ALA A 335 -1.46 -23.62 -13.83
N GLU A 336 -2.19 -23.35 -12.74
CA GLU A 336 -1.94 -22.20 -11.85
C GLU A 336 -0.60 -22.32 -11.12
N GLU A 337 -0.22 -23.54 -10.68
CA GLU A 337 1.07 -23.82 -10.05
C GLU A 337 2.23 -23.55 -11.05
N GLU A 338 2.11 -24.04 -12.29
CA GLU A 338 3.10 -23.80 -13.34
C GLU A 338 3.20 -22.30 -13.69
N SER A 339 2.06 -21.59 -13.77
CA SER A 339 2.03 -20.15 -13.99
C SER A 339 2.75 -19.39 -12.86
N ALA A 340 2.56 -19.80 -11.60
CA ALA A 340 3.24 -19.20 -10.46
C ALA A 340 4.78 -19.47 -10.50
N ARG A 341 5.20 -20.66 -10.93
CA ARG A 341 6.62 -21.02 -11.12
C ARG A 341 7.27 -20.14 -12.19
N LEU A 342 6.64 -20.04 -13.35
CA LEU A 342 7.13 -19.21 -14.47
C LEU A 342 7.15 -17.72 -14.09
N GLY A 343 6.16 -17.25 -13.34
CA GLY A 343 6.10 -15.89 -12.83
C GLY A 343 7.27 -15.55 -11.90
N TYR A 344 7.68 -16.48 -11.04
CA TYR A 344 8.86 -16.31 -10.21
C TYR A 344 10.15 -16.22 -11.04
N GLU A 345 10.32 -17.11 -12.02
CA GLU A 345 11.51 -17.13 -12.89
C GLU A 345 11.62 -15.86 -13.75
N ASP A 346 10.49 -15.38 -14.30
CA ASP A 346 10.45 -14.13 -15.06
C ASP A 346 10.85 -12.93 -14.21
N ALA A 347 10.26 -12.83 -13.00
CA ALA A 347 10.57 -11.76 -12.07
C ALA A 347 12.04 -11.78 -11.63
N TYR A 348 12.61 -12.96 -11.38
CA TYR A 348 14.01 -13.08 -11.02
C TYR A 348 14.93 -12.58 -12.15
N LYS A 349 14.67 -12.98 -13.40
CA LYS A 349 15.43 -12.49 -14.57
C LYS A 349 15.29 -10.97 -14.76
N LYS A 350 14.08 -10.46 -14.59
CA LYS A 350 13.82 -9.01 -14.62
C LYS A 350 14.60 -8.25 -13.56
N LEU A 351 14.63 -8.75 -12.32
CA LEU A 351 15.38 -8.11 -11.25
C LEU A 351 16.88 -8.13 -11.50
N GLN A 352 17.43 -9.20 -12.08
CA GLN A 352 18.83 -9.23 -12.52
C GLN A 352 19.13 -8.15 -13.56
N ALA A 353 18.28 -8.04 -14.59
CA ALA A 353 18.42 -7.01 -15.61
C ALA A 353 18.29 -5.59 -15.03
N ASN A 354 17.30 -5.37 -14.16
CA ASN A 354 17.09 -4.09 -13.49
C ASN A 354 18.29 -3.71 -12.61
N TYR A 355 18.88 -4.67 -11.90
CA TYR A 355 20.08 -4.41 -11.10
C TYR A 355 21.27 -3.96 -11.96
N MET A 356 21.55 -4.66 -13.08
CA MET A 356 22.63 -4.30 -14.00
C MET A 356 22.40 -2.88 -14.58
N ASN A 357 21.16 -2.58 -14.97
CA ASN A 357 20.79 -1.27 -15.46
C ASN A 357 20.93 -0.19 -14.37
N ALA A 358 20.48 -0.46 -13.14
CA ALA A 358 20.55 0.48 -12.02
C ALA A 358 22.00 0.84 -11.65
N VAL A 359 22.90 -0.15 -11.64
CA VAL A 359 24.34 0.10 -11.41
C VAL A 359 24.92 1.01 -12.50
N SER A 360 24.62 0.73 -13.77
CA SER A 360 25.06 1.56 -14.89
C SER A 360 24.50 2.98 -14.81
N GLU A 361 23.20 3.11 -14.51
CA GLU A 361 22.49 4.38 -14.42
C GLU A 361 23.01 5.25 -13.27
N VAL A 362 23.22 4.69 -12.06
CA VAL A 362 23.78 5.43 -10.92
C VAL A 362 25.16 5.98 -11.27
N ASN A 363 26.05 5.16 -11.84
CA ASN A 363 27.40 5.59 -12.24
C ASN A 363 27.35 6.70 -13.31
N ASN A 364 26.40 6.61 -14.24
CA ASN A 364 26.22 7.65 -15.26
C ASN A 364 25.66 8.94 -14.67
N CYS A 365 24.61 8.85 -13.86
CA CYS A 365 23.98 9.99 -13.19
C CYS A 365 24.96 10.71 -12.26
N GLN A 366 25.79 9.97 -11.51
CA GLN A 366 26.80 10.53 -10.62
C GLN A 366 27.84 11.37 -11.40
N ARG A 367 28.37 10.83 -12.50
CA ARG A 367 29.31 11.56 -13.37
C ARG A 367 28.66 12.77 -14.02
N ASN A 368 27.42 12.62 -14.47
CA ASN A 368 26.66 13.72 -15.09
C ASN A 368 26.38 14.83 -14.08
N TYR A 369 25.94 14.50 -12.87
CA TYR A 369 25.70 15.45 -11.78
C TYR A 369 26.96 16.31 -11.50
N LYS A 370 28.12 15.65 -11.34
CA LYS A 370 29.37 16.34 -11.11
C LYS A 370 29.70 17.31 -12.26
N LYS A 371 29.60 16.85 -13.51
CA LYS A 371 29.89 17.69 -14.67
C LYS A 371 28.93 18.88 -14.80
N GLN A 372 27.64 18.67 -14.52
CA GLN A 372 26.65 19.75 -14.59
C GLN A 372 26.82 20.77 -13.47
N TYR A 373 27.27 20.33 -12.29
CA TYR A 373 27.66 21.25 -11.22
C TYR A 373 28.88 22.09 -11.60
N ASP A 374 29.91 21.46 -12.15
CA ASP A 374 31.10 22.16 -12.64
C ASP A 374 30.76 23.17 -13.76
N ASN A 375 29.87 22.78 -14.69
CA ASN A 375 29.38 23.65 -15.76
C ASN A 375 28.59 24.84 -15.23
N TYR A 376 27.73 24.62 -14.21
CA TYR A 376 26.98 25.71 -13.57
C TYR A 376 27.91 26.69 -12.89
N THR A 377 28.92 26.23 -12.15
CA THR A 377 29.93 27.09 -11.51
C THR A 377 30.71 27.88 -12.55
N LEU A 378 31.14 27.24 -13.64
CA LEU A 378 31.85 27.92 -14.73
C LEU A 378 30.98 28.99 -15.41
N ALA A 379 29.68 28.69 -15.64
CA ALA A 379 28.75 29.69 -16.21
C ALA A 379 28.62 30.93 -15.31
N GLN A 380 28.60 30.74 -13.98
CA GLN A 380 28.59 31.84 -13.01
C GLN A 380 29.86 32.67 -13.10
N ASP A 381 31.02 32.02 -13.17
CA ASP A 381 32.30 32.70 -13.26
C ASP A 381 32.40 33.53 -14.56
N VAL A 382 31.97 32.95 -15.70
CA VAL A 382 31.95 33.69 -17.00
C VAL A 382 31.03 34.90 -16.90
N TYR A 383 29.82 34.75 -16.38
CA TYR A 383 28.90 35.88 -16.18
C TYR A 383 29.48 36.96 -15.30
N ASN A 384 30.12 36.63 -14.19
CA ASN A 384 30.72 37.60 -13.28
C ASN A 384 31.79 38.45 -14.00
N VAL A 385 32.64 37.80 -14.82
CA VAL A 385 33.65 38.51 -15.64
C VAL A 385 32.99 39.40 -16.67
N THR A 386 31.97 38.89 -17.41
CA THR A 386 31.29 39.67 -18.45
C THR A 386 30.48 40.82 -17.87
N ALA A 387 29.84 40.64 -16.71
CA ALA A 387 29.12 41.71 -15.99
C ALA A 387 30.10 42.81 -15.51
N TYR A 388 31.29 42.44 -15.04
CA TYR A 388 32.35 43.40 -14.70
C TYR A 388 32.83 44.16 -15.95
N GLN A 389 33.11 43.47 -17.06
CA GLN A 389 33.51 44.10 -18.34
C GLN A 389 32.43 45.06 -18.85
N TYR A 390 31.15 44.77 -18.69
CA TYR A 390 30.07 45.67 -19.03
C TYR A 390 30.10 46.94 -18.17
N LYS A 391 30.34 46.81 -16.87
CA LYS A 391 30.48 47.94 -15.94
C LYS A 391 31.65 48.86 -16.31
N GLU A 392 32.72 48.30 -16.84
CA GLU A 392 33.88 49.06 -17.33
C GLU A 392 33.69 49.55 -18.79
N GLY A 393 32.52 49.29 -19.43
CA GLY A 393 32.25 49.74 -20.81
C GLY A 393 32.98 48.95 -21.90
N VAL A 394 33.55 47.78 -21.59
CA VAL A 394 34.36 46.94 -22.49
C VAL A 394 33.51 46.01 -23.34
N THR A 395 32.32 45.59 -22.84
CA THR A 395 31.42 44.67 -23.54
C THR A 395 30.00 45.23 -23.64
N SER A 396 29.17 44.63 -24.48
CA SER A 396 27.76 45.02 -24.66
C SER A 396 26.82 44.33 -23.71
N MET A 397 25.64 44.93 -23.42
CA MET A 397 24.55 44.33 -22.66
C MET A 397 24.10 43.00 -23.24
N THR A 398 24.09 42.87 -24.57
CA THR A 398 23.66 41.63 -25.25
C THR A 398 24.50 40.42 -24.83
N VAL A 399 25.82 40.60 -24.64
CA VAL A 399 26.72 39.51 -24.19
C VAL A 399 26.42 39.14 -22.76
N VAL A 400 26.21 40.11 -21.87
CA VAL A 400 25.86 39.86 -20.46
C VAL A 400 24.55 39.07 -20.33
N LEU A 401 23.51 39.47 -21.08
CA LEU A 401 22.22 38.76 -21.07
C LEU A 401 22.31 37.34 -21.68
N GLN A 402 23.21 37.17 -22.67
CA GLN A 402 23.48 35.84 -23.22
C GLN A 402 24.14 34.91 -22.18
N ASP A 403 25.08 35.43 -21.39
CA ASP A 403 25.72 34.66 -20.34
C ASP A 403 24.75 34.36 -19.16
N GLU A 404 23.82 35.29 -18.86
CA GLU A 404 22.74 35.05 -17.90
C GLU A 404 21.82 33.89 -18.33
N MET A 405 21.42 33.87 -19.61
CA MET A 405 20.65 32.74 -20.13
C MET A 405 21.41 31.40 -20.00
N ARG A 406 22.76 31.43 -20.20
CA ARG A 406 23.60 30.22 -19.99
C ARG A 406 23.62 29.77 -18.54
N ILE A 407 23.66 30.73 -17.58
CA ILE A 407 23.53 30.35 -16.14
C ILE A 407 22.21 29.67 -15.87
N SER A 408 21.09 30.23 -16.35
CA SER A 408 19.76 29.68 -16.18
C SER A 408 19.63 28.27 -16.78
N GLU A 409 20.21 28.05 -17.97
CA GLU A 409 20.26 26.72 -18.59
C GLU A 409 21.14 25.74 -17.80
N ALA A 410 22.34 26.14 -17.42
CA ALA A 410 23.28 25.33 -16.63
C ALA A 410 22.72 24.98 -15.25
N MET A 411 22.00 25.92 -14.61
CA MET A 411 21.28 25.72 -13.35
C MET A 411 20.21 24.62 -13.49
N ASN A 412 19.37 24.72 -14.51
CA ASN A 412 18.33 23.72 -14.76
C ASN A 412 18.91 22.33 -15.04
N ASN A 413 20.01 22.26 -15.81
CA ASN A 413 20.71 21.02 -16.10
C ASN A 413 21.34 20.41 -14.83
N TYR A 414 21.93 21.22 -13.96
CA TYR A 414 22.48 20.81 -12.66
C TYR A 414 21.40 20.24 -11.75
N LEU A 415 20.27 20.95 -11.56
CA LEU A 415 19.17 20.54 -10.72
C LEU A 415 18.52 19.24 -11.22
N ASN A 416 18.31 19.11 -12.53
CA ASN A 416 17.81 17.88 -13.14
C ASN A 416 18.78 16.70 -12.93
N ALA A 417 20.09 16.93 -13.07
CA ALA A 417 21.12 15.91 -12.85
C ALA A 417 21.17 15.48 -11.38
N TYR A 418 21.05 16.41 -10.44
CA TYR A 418 20.96 16.12 -9.00
C TYR A 418 19.78 15.20 -8.67
N TYR A 419 18.59 15.60 -9.09
CA TYR A 419 17.38 14.80 -8.82
C TYR A 419 17.48 13.40 -9.44
N ARG A 420 17.91 13.30 -10.71
CA ARG A 420 18.11 12.01 -11.37
C ARG A 420 19.11 11.12 -10.64
N TYR A 421 20.22 11.70 -10.16
CA TYR A 421 21.21 10.96 -9.37
C TYR A 421 20.61 10.42 -8.08
N LYS A 422 19.86 11.21 -7.31
CA LYS A 422 19.21 10.78 -6.06
C LYS A 422 18.19 9.67 -6.31
N VAL A 423 17.36 9.79 -7.36
CA VAL A 423 16.37 8.74 -7.73
C VAL A 423 17.05 7.45 -8.21
N ALA A 424 18.12 7.55 -9.00
CA ALA A 424 18.89 6.39 -9.43
C ALA A 424 19.52 5.67 -8.23
N ASN A 425 20.10 6.43 -7.29
CA ASN A 425 20.67 5.87 -6.05
C ASN A 425 19.60 5.16 -5.20
N LEU A 426 18.44 5.78 -5.01
CA LEU A 426 17.30 5.12 -4.32
C LEU A 426 16.91 3.80 -4.98
N SER A 427 16.88 3.77 -6.30
CA SER A 427 16.55 2.56 -7.06
C SER A 427 17.58 1.44 -6.83
N LEU A 428 18.86 1.79 -6.77
CA LEU A 428 19.92 0.83 -6.47
C LEU A 428 19.84 0.35 -5.01
N LEU A 429 19.65 1.24 -4.04
CA LEU A 429 19.46 0.89 -2.63
C LEU A 429 18.28 -0.07 -2.42
N LYS A 430 17.18 0.11 -3.18
CA LYS A 430 16.06 -0.84 -3.17
C LYS A 430 16.49 -2.23 -3.66
N LEU A 431 17.20 -2.31 -4.79
CA LEU A 431 17.61 -3.58 -5.39
C LEU A 431 18.72 -4.30 -4.59
N THR A 432 19.49 -3.57 -3.81
CA THR A 432 20.49 -4.11 -2.88
C THR A 432 19.92 -4.40 -1.49
N GLY A 433 18.67 -4.01 -1.20
CA GLY A 433 18.03 -4.17 0.11
C GLY A 433 18.56 -3.23 1.19
N GLN A 434 19.13 -2.10 0.78
CA GLN A 434 19.77 -1.12 1.68
C GLN A 434 18.93 0.14 1.92
N LEU A 435 17.64 0.15 1.57
CA LEU A 435 16.76 1.31 1.77
C LEU A 435 16.67 1.77 3.24
N GLU A 436 16.86 0.88 4.19
CA GLU A 436 16.84 1.23 5.62
C GLU A 436 18.05 2.07 6.06
N GLN A 437 19.10 2.13 5.27
CA GLN A 437 20.27 3.00 5.56
C GLN A 437 19.94 4.49 5.36
N LEU A 438 18.79 4.83 4.79
CA LEU A 438 18.30 6.20 4.63
C LEU A 438 17.69 6.77 5.92
N LYS A 439 17.38 5.92 6.88
CA LYS A 439 16.89 6.30 8.21
C LYS A 439 18.06 6.62 9.10
#